data_b4b504c1e378a22e65c42a0c58d55ff6
#
_entry.id   b4b504c1e378a22e65c42a0c58d55ff6
#
_cell.length_a   1.000
_cell.length_b   1.000
_cell.length_c   1.000
_cell.angle_alpha   90.00
_cell.angle_beta   90.00
_cell.angle_gamma   90.00
#
_symmetry.space_group_name_H-M   'P 1'
#
loop_
_entity.id
_entity.type
_entity.pdbx_description
1 polymer ?
#
loop_
_entity_poly.entity_id
_entity_poly.type
_entity_poly.pdbx_seq_one_letter_code
_entity_poly.pdbx_strand_id
1 'polypeptide(L)'
;MKLNKKIIINSIFLVLANICFAFDWPQDDITKDSFKSYYGQYRGGQISTSVVFANHTNIKAAENGELLIIMTNNNDDNDFFPTTLGHSVILSHQDNILSVYGNLDKSSIKITPKQNEQDINIGEYFAQTGNSGWQDKFSSLEFQIIDIKNSSSINPKVLMTRTENEIPLLLTDIILKNKNGNIIDLAISKTIPTGLYKIYKKGMQLLALIKLQFI
;
A
#
# COMPACT_ATOMS: atom_id res chain seq x y z
N MET A 1 -30.03 -21.39 38.87
CA MET A 1 -30.20 -20.89 37.50
C MET A 1 -29.05 -21.48 36.66
N LYS A 2 -29.31 -22.51 35.88
CA LYS A 2 -28.27 -23.15 35.05
C LYS A 2 -28.15 -22.38 33.74
N LEU A 3 -27.12 -21.57 33.63
CA LEU A 3 -26.80 -20.86 32.38
C LEU A 3 -26.47 -21.86 31.27
N ASN A 4 -27.17 -21.76 30.15
CA ASN A 4 -27.10 -22.76 29.07
C ASN A 4 -25.71 -22.67 28.40
N LYS A 5 -24.87 -23.71 28.55
CA LYS A 5 -23.50 -23.77 27.99
C LYS A 5 -23.42 -23.38 26.48
N LYS A 6 -24.48 -23.67 25.72
CA LYS A 6 -24.58 -23.30 24.31
C LYS A 6 -24.64 -21.79 24.06
N ILE A 7 -25.26 -21.02 24.98
CA ILE A 7 -25.35 -19.54 24.86
C ILE A 7 -23.99 -18.93 25.14
N ILE A 8 -23.23 -19.47 26.10
CA ILE A 8 -21.88 -18.98 26.43
C ILE A 8 -20.92 -19.23 25.26
N ILE A 9 -20.96 -20.42 24.63
CA ILE A 9 -20.10 -20.76 23.50
C ILE A 9 -20.41 -19.86 22.29
N ASN A 10 -21.68 -19.61 21.98
CA ASN A 10 -22.05 -18.70 20.90
C ASN A 10 -21.66 -17.24 21.17
N SER A 11 -21.75 -16.78 22.42
CA SER A 11 -21.31 -15.41 22.78
C SER A 11 -19.80 -15.25 22.71
N ILE A 12 -19.02 -16.29 23.07
CA ILE A 12 -17.55 -16.27 22.94
C ILE A 12 -17.15 -16.28 21.45
N PHE A 13 -17.85 -17.04 20.62
CA PHE A 13 -17.58 -17.07 19.17
C PHE A 13 -17.91 -15.73 18.49
N LEU A 14 -18.94 -15.01 18.94
CA LEU A 14 -19.31 -13.71 18.42
C LEU A 14 -18.30 -12.61 18.81
N VAL A 15 -17.66 -12.71 19.97
CA VAL A 15 -16.62 -11.78 20.43
C VAL A 15 -15.29 -12.00 19.71
N LEU A 16 -14.97 -13.25 19.35
CA LEU A 16 -13.73 -13.57 18.64
C LEU A 16 -13.77 -13.22 17.13
N ALA A 17 -14.95 -12.99 16.56
CA ALA A 17 -15.11 -12.67 15.14
C ALA A 17 -14.80 -11.21 14.79
N ASN A 18 -14.47 -10.33 15.75
CA ASN A 18 -14.27 -8.90 15.53
C ASN A 18 -12.80 -8.43 15.59
N ILE A 19 -11.83 -9.32 15.59
CA ILE A 19 -10.43 -8.91 15.38
C ILE A 19 -10.15 -8.98 13.87
N CYS A 20 -10.81 -8.12 13.12
CA CYS A 20 -10.43 -7.83 11.75
C CYS A 20 -9.42 -6.67 11.84
N PHE A 21 -8.14 -6.95 11.75
CA PHE A 21 -7.11 -5.95 11.55
C PHE A 21 -7.33 -5.34 10.16
N ALA A 22 -8.11 -4.31 10.07
CA ALA A 22 -8.27 -3.54 8.86
C ALA A 22 -7.44 -2.26 9.03
N PHE A 23 -6.40 -2.14 8.22
CA PHE A 23 -5.70 -0.87 8.06
C PHE A 23 -6.69 0.19 7.58
N ASP A 24 -6.62 1.37 8.15
CA ASP A 24 -7.37 2.53 7.66
C ASP A 24 -6.53 3.29 6.61
N TRP A 25 -7.19 4.11 5.80
CA TRP A 25 -6.48 4.95 4.85
C TRP A 25 -5.63 5.99 5.60
N PRO A 26 -4.39 6.26 5.13
CA PRO A 26 -3.50 7.24 5.78
C PRO A 26 -3.93 8.70 5.57
N GLN A 27 -4.99 8.93 4.84
CA GLN A 27 -5.62 10.23 4.57
C GLN A 27 -7.13 10.10 4.67
N ASP A 28 -7.82 11.23 4.90
CA ASP A 28 -9.27 11.26 4.89
C ASP A 28 -9.85 11.35 3.47
N ASP A 29 -11.15 11.10 3.36
CA ASP A 29 -11.95 11.29 2.15
C ASP A 29 -11.36 10.64 0.88
N ILE A 30 -10.82 9.44 1.03
CA ILE A 30 -10.20 8.71 -0.08
C ILE A 30 -11.27 8.26 -1.09
N THR A 31 -11.09 8.71 -2.32
CA THR A 31 -11.89 8.34 -3.49
C THR A 31 -11.01 7.66 -4.55
N LYS A 32 -11.60 7.20 -5.64
CA LYS A 32 -10.85 6.67 -6.79
C LYS A 32 -9.87 7.69 -7.40
N ASP A 33 -10.18 8.99 -7.29
CA ASP A 33 -9.40 10.09 -7.87
C ASP A 33 -8.27 10.55 -6.92
N SER A 34 -8.22 10.01 -5.69
CA SER A 34 -7.17 10.32 -4.72
C SER A 34 -5.81 9.68 -5.06
N PHE A 35 -5.76 8.79 -6.05
CA PHE A 35 -4.54 8.03 -6.38
C PHE A 35 -3.85 8.58 -7.62
N LYS A 36 -2.58 8.99 -7.48
CA LYS A 36 -1.68 9.37 -8.57
C LYS A 36 -0.98 8.16 -9.18
N SER A 37 -0.63 7.16 -8.36
CA SER A 37 0.03 5.94 -8.79
C SER A 37 -0.40 4.77 -7.90
N TYR A 38 -0.49 3.59 -8.50
CA TYR A 38 -0.89 2.37 -7.82
C TYR A 38 0.29 1.43 -7.62
N TYR A 39 0.17 0.56 -6.63
CA TYR A 39 1.06 -0.56 -6.43
C TYR A 39 1.13 -1.44 -7.69
N GLY A 40 2.33 -1.89 -8.03
CA GLY A 40 2.56 -2.71 -9.21
C GLY A 40 2.62 -1.95 -10.53
N GLN A 41 2.46 -0.62 -10.53
CA GLN A 41 2.68 0.18 -11.73
C GLN A 41 4.17 0.33 -12.05
N TYR A 42 4.50 0.35 -13.34
CA TYR A 42 5.85 0.66 -13.79
C TYR A 42 6.11 2.16 -13.68
N ARG A 43 7.10 2.53 -12.88
CA ARG A 43 7.45 3.92 -12.58
C ARG A 43 8.96 4.07 -12.43
N GLY A 44 9.56 5.02 -13.14
CA GLY A 44 10.98 5.33 -13.01
C GLY A 44 11.92 4.15 -13.29
N GLY A 45 11.55 3.22 -14.20
CA GLY A 45 12.36 2.06 -14.52
C GLY A 45 12.11 0.83 -13.64
N GLN A 46 11.24 0.93 -12.61
CA GLN A 46 10.95 -0.13 -11.65
C GLN A 46 9.45 -0.34 -11.46
N ILE A 47 9.08 -1.50 -10.93
CA ILE A 47 7.72 -1.77 -10.48
C ILE A 47 7.54 -1.10 -9.11
N SER A 48 6.54 -0.23 -9.00
CA SER A 48 6.23 0.47 -7.75
C SER A 48 5.74 -0.49 -6.67
N THR A 49 6.33 -0.40 -5.49
CA THR A 49 5.91 -1.11 -4.28
C THR A 49 5.07 -0.24 -3.34
N SER A 50 4.69 0.94 -3.82
CA SER A 50 3.94 1.95 -3.08
C SER A 50 2.64 2.33 -3.79
N VAL A 51 1.77 2.98 -3.05
CA VAL A 51 0.67 3.79 -3.56
C VAL A 51 1.03 5.26 -3.37
N VAL A 52 0.81 6.09 -4.39
CA VAL A 52 1.04 7.53 -4.30
C VAL A 52 -0.30 8.24 -4.36
N PHE A 53 -0.57 9.05 -3.34
CA PHE A 53 -1.77 9.86 -3.25
C PHE A 53 -1.55 11.22 -3.93
N ALA A 54 -2.58 11.75 -4.56
CA ALA A 54 -2.49 13.02 -5.29
C ALA A 54 -2.74 14.25 -4.40
N ASN A 55 -3.44 14.07 -3.29
CA ASN A 55 -3.96 15.17 -2.49
C ASN A 55 -2.94 15.69 -1.47
N HIS A 56 -2.89 17.00 -1.31
CA HIS A 56 -2.18 17.64 -0.20
C HIS A 56 -3.09 17.68 1.02
N THR A 57 -2.76 16.91 2.07
CA THR A 57 -3.62 16.78 3.26
C THR A 57 -2.83 16.28 4.47
N ASN A 58 -3.51 16.24 5.60
CA ASN A 58 -2.98 15.63 6.83
C ASN A 58 -2.79 14.13 6.65
N ILE A 59 -1.78 13.61 7.33
CA ILE A 59 -1.43 12.19 7.35
C ILE A 59 -1.71 11.63 8.74
N LYS A 60 -2.43 10.51 8.78
CA LYS A 60 -2.78 9.78 9.99
C LYS A 60 -2.22 8.36 9.96
N ALA A 61 -2.04 7.78 11.13
CA ALA A 61 -1.61 6.39 11.25
C ALA A 61 -2.68 5.44 10.70
N ALA A 62 -2.26 4.54 9.84
CA ALA A 62 -3.14 3.58 9.19
C ALA A 62 -3.52 2.40 10.09
N GLU A 63 -2.75 2.15 11.14
CA GLU A 63 -2.98 1.12 12.17
C GLU A 63 -2.27 1.54 13.45
N ASN A 64 -2.67 0.97 14.59
CA ASN A 64 -1.92 1.12 15.85
C ASN A 64 -0.49 0.61 15.68
N GLY A 65 0.47 1.33 16.19
CA GLY A 65 1.86 0.94 16.05
C GLY A 65 2.81 1.76 16.86
N GLU A 66 4.07 1.40 16.78
CA GLU A 66 5.17 2.08 17.44
C GLU A 66 6.01 2.83 16.41
N LEU A 67 6.48 4.01 16.79
CA LEU A 67 7.40 4.77 15.96
C LEU A 67 8.75 4.04 15.85
N LEU A 68 9.06 3.57 14.66
CA LEU A 68 10.35 2.90 14.40
C LEU A 68 11.43 3.90 13.96
N ILE A 69 11.15 4.72 12.96
CA ILE A 69 12.12 5.66 12.36
C ILE A 69 11.43 6.94 11.89
N ILE A 70 12.11 8.07 12.14
CA ILE A 70 11.85 9.32 11.42
C ILE A 70 13.09 9.61 10.58
N MET A 71 12.93 9.68 9.27
CA MET A 71 13.98 10.07 8.34
C MET A 71 13.73 11.50 7.89
N THR A 72 14.66 12.39 8.22
CA THR A 72 14.65 13.77 7.72
C THR A 72 16.00 14.05 7.08
N ASN A 73 15.99 14.50 5.83
CA ASN A 73 17.22 14.98 5.21
C ASN A 73 17.69 16.19 5.99
N ASN A 74 18.87 16.12 6.55
CA ASN A 74 19.55 17.29 7.05
C ASN A 74 20.25 17.93 5.84
N ASN A 75 20.12 19.28 5.71
CA ASN A 75 20.85 20.05 4.72
C ASN A 75 22.32 20.23 5.18
N ASP A 76 23.00 19.13 5.46
CA ASP A 76 24.42 19.20 5.66
C ASP A 76 25.10 18.84 4.33
N ASP A 77 26.23 19.50 4.02
CA ASP A 77 26.95 19.38 2.75
C ASP A 77 27.48 17.98 2.44
N ASN A 78 27.18 17.00 3.29
CA ASN A 78 27.62 15.61 3.18
C ASN A 78 26.49 14.63 2.74
N ASP A 79 25.28 15.11 2.45
CA ASP A 79 24.16 14.29 1.97
C ASP A 79 24.37 13.87 0.51
N PHE A 80 25.24 12.86 0.31
CA PHE A 80 25.54 12.34 -1.02
C PHE A 80 24.39 11.48 -1.63
N PHE A 81 23.47 10.99 -0.82
CA PHE A 81 22.40 10.10 -1.28
C PHE A 81 21.06 10.44 -0.62
N PRO A 82 20.34 11.45 -1.14
CA PRO A 82 19.00 11.75 -0.65
C PRO A 82 18.10 10.51 -0.88
N THR A 83 17.31 10.16 0.14
CA THR A 83 16.33 9.09 -0.03
C THR A 83 15.26 9.47 -1.05
N THR A 84 14.86 8.53 -1.90
CA THR A 84 13.77 8.73 -2.87
C THR A 84 12.42 8.99 -2.19
N LEU A 85 12.27 8.52 -0.94
CA LEU A 85 11.08 8.75 -0.11
C LEU A 85 11.00 10.16 0.46
N GLY A 86 12.11 10.92 0.47
CA GLY A 86 12.18 12.21 1.15
C GLY A 86 12.05 12.09 2.67
N HIS A 87 11.46 13.10 3.30
CA HIS A 87 11.14 13.01 4.72
C HIS A 87 10.08 11.94 4.93
N SER A 88 10.35 11.04 5.84
CA SER A 88 9.49 9.86 6.02
C SER A 88 9.41 9.43 7.47
N VAL A 89 8.30 8.76 7.78
CA VAL A 89 8.04 8.11 9.06
C VAL A 89 7.74 6.65 8.79
N ILE A 90 8.30 5.77 9.62
CA ILE A 90 8.05 4.33 9.58
C ILE A 90 7.46 3.92 10.93
N LEU A 91 6.30 3.29 10.89
CA LEU A 91 5.65 2.69 12.05
C LEU A 91 5.75 1.18 11.98
N SER A 92 6.02 0.57 13.14
CA SER A 92 5.99 -0.88 13.32
C SER A 92 4.64 -1.29 13.91
N HIS A 93 4.03 -2.31 13.34
CA HIS A 93 2.76 -2.87 13.74
C HIS A 93 2.92 -4.32 14.21
N GLN A 94 1.83 -4.90 14.71
CA GLN A 94 1.79 -6.32 15.00
C GLN A 94 2.09 -7.17 13.75
N ASP A 95 2.34 -8.46 13.92
CA ASP A 95 2.58 -9.44 12.86
C ASP A 95 3.77 -9.13 11.92
N ASN A 96 4.75 -8.35 12.39
CA ASN A 96 5.92 -7.94 11.62
C ASN A 96 5.59 -7.11 10.36
N ILE A 97 4.57 -6.29 10.45
CA ILE A 97 4.17 -5.36 9.40
C ILE A 97 4.73 -3.97 9.69
N LEU A 98 5.24 -3.30 8.66
CA LEU A 98 5.61 -1.89 8.71
C LEU A 98 4.72 -1.08 7.78
N SER A 99 4.36 0.12 8.20
CA SER A 99 3.85 1.17 7.32
C SER A 99 4.88 2.28 7.14
N VAL A 100 5.09 2.68 5.89
CA VAL A 100 6.04 3.71 5.49
C VAL A 100 5.29 4.88 4.88
N TYR A 101 5.51 6.05 5.44
CA TYR A 101 4.90 7.32 5.01
C TYR A 101 6.01 8.22 4.48
N GLY A 102 6.12 8.35 3.17
CA GLY A 102 7.16 9.14 2.50
C GLY A 102 6.64 10.44 1.90
N ASN A 103 7.57 11.30 1.51
CA ASN A 103 7.32 12.60 0.90
C ASN A 103 6.60 13.58 1.83
N LEU A 104 6.92 13.55 3.12
CA LEU A 104 6.30 14.38 4.14
C LEU A 104 6.89 15.80 4.17
N ASP A 105 6.12 16.75 4.70
CA ASP A 105 6.64 18.05 5.10
C ASP A 105 7.36 17.93 6.45
N LYS A 106 8.66 18.18 6.48
CA LYS A 106 9.51 18.12 7.69
C LYS A 106 8.95 18.91 8.85
N SER A 107 8.46 20.11 8.58
CA SER A 107 7.97 21.04 9.61
C SER A 107 6.64 20.57 10.24
N SER A 108 5.92 19.70 9.56
CA SER A 108 4.64 19.17 9.99
C SER A 108 4.73 17.91 10.85
N ILE A 109 5.89 17.24 10.89
CA ILE A 109 6.07 16.01 11.67
C ILE A 109 6.01 16.34 13.16
N LYS A 110 4.95 15.90 13.80
CA LYS A 110 4.66 16.18 15.23
C LYS A 110 5.16 15.08 16.18
N ILE A 111 5.57 13.94 15.63
CA ILE A 111 6.11 12.85 16.41
C ILE A 111 7.57 13.14 16.71
N THR A 112 7.96 13.02 17.97
CA THR A 112 9.36 13.14 18.39
C THR A 112 9.81 11.83 18.97
N PRO A 113 10.98 11.28 18.57
CA PRO A 113 11.52 10.10 19.22
C PRO A 113 11.70 10.39 20.72
N LYS A 114 10.97 9.66 21.56
CA LYS A 114 11.17 9.65 22.99
C LYS A 114 12.12 8.49 23.33
N GLN A 115 12.79 8.58 24.48
CA GLN A 115 13.71 7.50 24.92
C GLN A 115 13.01 6.15 25.20
N ASN A 116 11.68 6.15 25.27
CA ASN A 116 10.86 4.96 25.42
C ASN A 116 9.83 4.96 24.29
N GLU A 117 9.57 3.79 23.73
CA GLU A 117 8.60 3.44 22.70
C GLU A 117 7.42 4.42 22.64
N GLN A 118 7.24 5.04 21.48
CA GLN A 118 6.10 5.95 21.27
C GLN A 118 5.02 5.22 20.48
N ASP A 119 3.99 4.84 21.21
CA ASP A 119 2.74 4.33 20.64
C ASP A 119 2.02 5.43 19.87
N ILE A 120 1.53 5.08 18.69
CA ILE A 120 0.71 5.92 17.84
C ILE A 120 -0.57 5.15 17.56
N ASN A 121 -1.70 5.77 17.84
CA ASN A 121 -2.98 5.13 17.62
C ASN A 121 -3.45 5.26 16.17
N ILE A 122 -4.17 4.25 15.68
CA ILE A 122 -4.86 4.32 14.39
C ILE A 122 -5.70 5.61 14.29
N GLY A 123 -5.61 6.31 13.17
CA GLY A 123 -6.30 7.57 12.94
C GLY A 123 -5.65 8.80 13.59
N GLU A 124 -4.56 8.65 14.33
CA GLU A 124 -3.83 9.77 14.92
C GLU A 124 -3.06 10.54 13.84
N TYR A 125 -3.28 11.86 13.74
CA TYR A 125 -2.60 12.73 12.80
C TYR A 125 -1.21 13.11 13.30
N PHE A 126 -0.20 12.85 12.49
CA PHE A 126 1.19 13.08 12.88
C PHE A 126 2.02 13.90 11.89
N ALA A 127 1.55 14.11 10.66
CA ALA A 127 2.28 14.85 9.63
C ALA A 127 1.34 15.44 8.58
N GLN A 128 1.91 16.12 7.61
CA GLN A 128 1.28 16.54 6.36
C GLN A 128 2.09 16.06 5.16
N THR A 129 1.43 15.94 4.02
CA THR A 129 2.10 15.68 2.76
C THR A 129 3.06 16.82 2.42
N GLY A 130 4.23 16.48 1.92
CA GLY A 130 5.25 17.41 1.51
C GLY A 130 5.67 17.24 0.05
N ASN A 131 6.84 17.75 -0.24
CA ASN A 131 7.47 17.69 -1.55
C ASN A 131 8.97 17.44 -1.39
N SER A 132 9.32 16.52 -0.50
CA SER A 132 10.70 16.23 -0.11
C SER A 132 11.30 15.02 -0.84
N GLY A 133 10.45 14.17 -1.43
CA GLY A 133 10.85 12.99 -2.17
C GLY A 133 10.86 13.19 -3.69
N TRP A 134 11.07 12.12 -4.44
CA TRP A 134 11.13 12.14 -5.90
C TRP A 134 9.74 12.05 -6.55
N GLN A 135 8.79 12.89 -6.08
CA GLN A 135 7.38 12.87 -6.46
C GLN A 135 7.04 13.97 -7.49
N ASP A 136 7.92 14.25 -8.47
CA ASP A 136 7.69 15.23 -9.54
C ASP A 136 7.37 16.65 -9.04
N LYS A 137 7.85 17.03 -7.86
CA LYS A 137 7.66 18.32 -7.20
C LYS A 137 6.20 18.66 -6.83
N PHE A 138 5.32 17.68 -6.76
CA PHE A 138 3.96 17.87 -6.27
C PHE A 138 3.85 17.37 -4.83
N SER A 139 3.06 18.10 -4.03
CA SER A 139 2.73 17.63 -2.69
C SER A 139 1.87 16.38 -2.78
N SER A 140 2.33 15.29 -2.19
CA SER A 140 1.71 13.97 -2.27
C SER A 140 2.24 13.08 -1.15
N LEU A 141 1.50 12.02 -0.81
CA LEU A 141 1.98 10.97 0.09
C LEU A 141 2.44 9.77 -0.74
N GLU A 142 3.62 9.24 -0.46
CA GLU A 142 4.02 7.90 -0.87
C GLU A 142 3.85 6.94 0.29
N PHE A 143 2.99 5.92 0.13
CA PHE A 143 2.62 5.00 1.19
C PHE A 143 2.94 3.56 0.81
N GLN A 144 3.62 2.84 1.71
CA GLN A 144 3.98 1.44 1.53
C GLN A 144 3.61 0.63 2.77
N ILE A 145 3.30 -0.65 2.55
CA ILE A 145 3.18 -1.65 3.59
C ILE A 145 4.20 -2.75 3.31
N ILE A 146 5.00 -3.08 4.32
CA ILE A 146 6.09 -4.05 4.21
C ILE A 146 5.83 -5.19 5.21
N ASP A 147 5.89 -6.41 4.72
CA ASP A 147 5.93 -7.62 5.53
C ASP A 147 7.39 -8.03 5.74
N ILE A 148 7.90 -7.80 6.95
CA ILE A 148 9.30 -8.10 7.29
C ILE A 148 9.53 -9.61 7.27
N LYS A 149 8.56 -10.39 7.77
CA LYS A 149 8.67 -11.85 7.89
C LYS A 149 8.89 -12.50 6.53
N ASN A 150 8.19 -12.01 5.50
CA ASN A 150 8.28 -12.55 4.14
C ASN A 150 9.20 -11.72 3.24
N SER A 151 9.85 -10.67 3.76
CA SER A 151 10.70 -9.73 3.01
C SER A 151 10.02 -9.22 1.73
N SER A 152 8.75 -8.86 1.84
CA SER A 152 7.92 -8.47 0.72
C SER A 152 7.11 -7.20 0.99
N SER A 153 6.74 -6.50 -0.07
CA SER A 153 5.78 -5.40 0.01
C SER A 153 4.37 -5.92 -0.26
N ILE A 154 3.40 -5.37 0.47
CA ILE A 154 1.98 -5.70 0.33
C ILE A 154 1.30 -4.54 -0.40
N ASN A 155 0.41 -4.86 -1.34
CA ASN A 155 -0.45 -3.85 -1.95
C ASN A 155 -1.38 -3.24 -0.88
N PRO A 156 -1.23 -1.96 -0.52
CA PRO A 156 -2.03 -1.35 0.55
C PRO A 156 -3.54 -1.51 0.36
N LYS A 157 -4.01 -1.45 -0.88
CA LYS A 157 -5.44 -1.60 -1.20
C LYS A 157 -6.06 -2.95 -0.80
N VAL A 158 -5.24 -3.97 -0.54
CA VAL A 158 -5.73 -5.29 -0.10
C VAL A 158 -6.10 -5.28 1.37
N LEU A 159 -5.41 -4.46 2.18
CA LEU A 159 -5.60 -4.39 3.63
C LEU A 159 -6.59 -3.30 4.06
N MET A 160 -6.84 -2.33 3.20
CA MET A 160 -7.66 -1.16 3.52
C MET A 160 -9.11 -1.34 3.10
N THR A 161 -9.98 -0.55 3.72
CA THR A 161 -11.39 -0.48 3.34
C THR A 161 -11.53 -0.07 1.88
N ARG A 162 -12.46 -0.67 1.18
CA ARG A 162 -12.73 -0.31 -0.22
C ARG A 162 -13.24 1.12 -0.30
N THR A 163 -12.75 1.86 -1.28
CA THR A 163 -13.32 3.16 -1.61
C THR A 163 -14.71 2.97 -2.23
N GLU A 164 -15.62 3.88 -1.95
CA GLU A 164 -16.96 3.84 -2.55
C GLU A 164 -16.88 3.82 -4.07
N ASN A 165 -17.76 3.05 -4.70
CA ASN A 165 -17.85 2.89 -6.16
C ASN A 165 -16.64 2.19 -6.84
N GLU A 166 -15.80 1.50 -6.11
CA GLU A 166 -14.84 0.59 -6.76
C GLU A 166 -15.58 -0.64 -7.32
N ILE A 167 -15.62 -0.73 -8.63
CA ILE A 167 -16.10 -1.94 -9.30
C ILE A 167 -14.92 -2.92 -9.35
N PRO A 168 -15.06 -4.14 -8.78
CA PRO A 168 -13.98 -5.11 -8.80
C PRO A 168 -13.60 -5.46 -10.25
N LEU A 169 -12.30 -5.46 -10.54
CA LEU A 169 -11.79 -5.90 -11.84
C LEU A 169 -11.94 -7.42 -11.95
N LEU A 170 -12.85 -7.86 -12.77
CA LEU A 170 -12.97 -9.26 -13.14
C LEU A 170 -12.06 -9.54 -14.35
N LEU A 171 -10.97 -10.28 -14.13
CA LEU A 171 -10.16 -10.81 -15.22
C LEU A 171 -10.79 -12.11 -15.71
N THR A 172 -11.34 -12.11 -16.91
CA THR A 172 -11.99 -13.29 -17.49
C THR A 172 -11.00 -14.19 -18.23
N ASP A 173 -10.07 -13.59 -18.96
CA ASP A 173 -9.12 -14.36 -19.76
C ASP A 173 -7.73 -13.72 -19.71
N ILE A 174 -6.70 -14.54 -19.56
CA ILE A 174 -5.30 -14.14 -19.71
C ILE A 174 -4.70 -14.99 -20.81
N ILE A 175 -4.25 -14.34 -21.89
CA ILE A 175 -3.71 -14.98 -23.06
C ILE A 175 -2.25 -14.56 -23.22
N LEU A 176 -1.36 -15.53 -23.40
CA LEU A 176 0.04 -15.32 -23.74
C LEU A 176 0.24 -15.53 -25.23
N LYS A 177 0.95 -14.62 -25.90
CA LYS A 177 1.33 -14.75 -27.32
C LYS A 177 2.85 -14.66 -27.45
N ASN A 178 3.47 -15.68 -28.02
CA ASN A 178 4.91 -15.68 -28.28
C ASN A 178 5.26 -14.93 -29.59
N LYS A 179 6.56 -14.80 -29.90
CA LYS A 179 7.05 -14.15 -31.12
C LYS A 179 6.56 -14.84 -32.40
N ASN A 180 6.31 -16.14 -32.33
CA ASN A 180 5.88 -16.96 -33.49
C ASN A 180 4.34 -16.91 -33.66
N GLY A 181 3.64 -16.13 -32.84
CA GLY A 181 2.18 -16.02 -32.93
C GLY A 181 1.42 -17.09 -32.18
N ASN A 182 2.07 -18.06 -31.53
CA ASN A 182 1.40 -19.09 -30.75
C ASN A 182 0.72 -18.46 -29.53
N ILE A 183 -0.50 -18.87 -29.28
CA ILE A 183 -1.36 -18.38 -28.23
C ILE A 183 -1.51 -19.46 -27.16
N ILE A 184 -1.32 -19.09 -25.90
CA ILE A 184 -1.56 -19.92 -24.74
C ILE A 184 -2.62 -19.23 -23.88
N ASP A 185 -3.72 -19.90 -23.66
CA ASP A 185 -4.78 -19.45 -22.75
C ASP A 185 -4.50 -20.02 -21.35
N LEU A 186 -4.28 -19.15 -20.37
CA LEU A 186 -3.96 -19.56 -18.99
C LEU A 186 -5.16 -20.14 -18.22
N ALA A 187 -6.37 -19.94 -18.71
CA ALA A 187 -7.54 -20.61 -18.14
C ALA A 187 -7.54 -22.12 -18.43
N ILE A 188 -6.90 -22.52 -19.54
CA ILE A 188 -6.91 -23.89 -20.05
C ILE A 188 -5.55 -24.58 -19.83
N SER A 189 -4.45 -23.85 -20.06
CA SER A 189 -3.10 -24.39 -20.04
C SER A 189 -2.49 -24.36 -18.64
N LYS A 190 -2.14 -25.52 -18.10
CA LYS A 190 -1.47 -25.65 -16.80
C LYS A 190 0.05 -25.43 -16.86
N THR A 191 0.62 -25.42 -18.05
CA THR A 191 2.07 -25.29 -18.27
C THR A 191 2.37 -24.23 -19.32
N ILE A 192 3.40 -23.45 -19.06
CA ILE A 192 3.89 -22.40 -19.98
C ILE A 192 5.32 -22.78 -20.37
N PRO A 193 5.62 -23.03 -21.65
CA PRO A 193 6.98 -23.23 -22.09
C PRO A 193 7.85 -22.00 -21.80
N THR A 194 9.12 -22.21 -21.49
CA THR A 194 10.06 -21.10 -21.29
C THR A 194 10.16 -20.25 -22.55
N GLY A 195 10.06 -18.91 -22.42
CA GLY A 195 10.12 -18.02 -23.57
C GLY A 195 9.67 -16.60 -23.27
N LEU A 196 9.73 -15.76 -24.29
CA LEU A 196 9.24 -14.38 -24.23
C LEU A 196 7.81 -14.33 -24.77
N TYR A 197 6.91 -13.74 -23.98
CA TYR A 197 5.50 -13.66 -24.30
C TYR A 197 4.99 -12.23 -24.15
N LYS A 198 4.04 -11.86 -24.99
CA LYS A 198 3.16 -10.71 -24.78
C LYS A 198 1.93 -11.21 -24.03
N ILE A 199 1.54 -10.52 -22.96
CA ILE A 199 0.38 -10.84 -22.15
C ILE A 199 -0.81 -10.01 -22.63
N TYR A 200 -1.90 -10.68 -22.94
CA TYR A 200 -3.17 -10.05 -23.26
C TYR A 200 -4.18 -10.45 -22.19
N LYS A 201 -4.93 -9.50 -21.71
CA LYS A 201 -6.06 -9.74 -20.80
C LYS A 201 -7.36 -9.30 -21.44
N LYS A 202 -8.41 -10.07 -21.25
CA LYS A 202 -9.77 -9.66 -21.51
C LYS A 202 -10.44 -9.42 -20.17
N GLY A 203 -10.91 -8.23 -19.93
CA GLY A 203 -11.67 -7.88 -18.73
C GLY A 203 -13.03 -7.36 -19.14
N MET A 204 -14.06 -7.74 -18.42
CA MET A 204 -15.34 -7.04 -18.53
C MET A 204 -15.27 -5.77 -17.68
N GLN A 205 -14.68 -4.75 -18.25
CA GLN A 205 -15.02 -3.36 -18.03
C GLN A 205 -14.55 -2.48 -19.16
N LEU A 206 -15.47 -1.68 -19.64
CA LEU A 206 -15.23 -0.55 -20.50
C LEU A 206 -14.13 0.34 -19.88
N LEU A 207 -13.14 0.70 -20.74
CA LEU A 207 -12.15 1.74 -20.49
C LEU A 207 -11.00 1.42 -19.54
N ALA A 208 -10.08 0.55 -19.98
CA ALA A 208 -8.65 0.86 -19.99
C ALA A 208 -7.87 -0.27 -20.65
N LEU A 209 -7.47 -0.08 -21.86
CA LEU A 209 -6.38 -0.84 -22.49
C LEU A 209 -5.08 -0.48 -21.76
N ILE A 210 -4.77 -1.18 -20.68
CA ILE A 210 -3.45 -1.13 -20.07
C ILE A 210 -2.60 -2.14 -20.84
N LYS A 211 -1.75 -1.64 -21.70
CA LYS A 211 -0.74 -2.43 -22.39
C LYS A 211 0.38 -2.69 -21.36
N LEU A 212 0.31 -3.80 -20.65
CA LEU A 212 1.44 -4.26 -19.84
C LEU A 212 2.48 -4.86 -20.78
N GLN A 213 3.58 -4.17 -20.94
CA GLN A 213 4.74 -4.66 -21.67
C GLN A 213 5.78 -5.02 -20.61
N PHE A 214 5.94 -6.31 -20.33
CA PHE A 214 7.08 -6.81 -19.56
C PHE A 214 8.24 -7.02 -20.52
N ILE A 215 9.36 -6.39 -20.19
CA ILE A 215 10.65 -6.61 -20.85
C ILE A 215 11.41 -7.67 -20.09
#